data_d0d6efad0e6d8b9404432f2b3651ffa8
#
_entry.id   d0d6efad0e6d8b9404432f2b3651ffa8
#
_cell.length_a   1.000
_cell.length_b   1.000
_cell.length_c   1.000
_cell.angle_alpha   90.00
_cell.angle_beta   90.00
_cell.angle_gamma   90.00
#
_symmetry.space_group_name_H-M   'P 1'
#
loop_
_entity.id
_entity.type
_entity.pdbx_description
1 polymer ?
#
loop_
_entity_poly.entity_id
_entity_poly.type
_entity_poly.pdbx_seq_one_letter_code
_entity_poly.pdbx_strand_id
1 'polypeptide(L)' 'MTADEVQKVVEETINEVNAESMKDFGKVMGAIMPKVKGKADGKVVNETVKKVLQSK' A
#
# COMPACT_ATOMS: atom_id res chain seq x y z
N MET A 1 -10.66 0.42 8.72
CA MET A 1 -9.35 -0.12 9.12
C MET A 1 -8.56 0.90 9.89
N THR A 2 -7.80 0.46 10.87
CA THR A 2 -6.89 1.34 11.61
C THR A 2 -5.64 1.61 10.78
N ALA A 3 -4.85 2.59 11.21
CA ALA A 3 -3.59 2.90 10.53
C ALA A 3 -2.64 1.71 10.52
N ASP A 4 -2.61 0.97 11.62
CA ASP A 4 -1.76 -0.22 11.73
C ASP A 4 -2.18 -1.30 10.74
N GLU A 5 -3.48 -1.49 10.58
CA GLU A 5 -4.00 -2.48 9.64
C GLU A 5 -3.70 -2.08 8.19
N VAL A 6 -3.86 -0.80 7.88
CA VAL A 6 -3.55 -0.28 6.55
C VAL A 6 -2.07 -0.51 6.24
N GLN A 7 -1.20 -0.17 7.19
CA GLN A 7 0.24 -0.36 7.00
C GLN A 7 0.58 -1.83 6.78
N LYS A 8 -0.05 -2.72 7.54
CA LYS A 8 0.20 -4.15 7.42
C LYS A 8 -0.21 -4.65 6.04
N VAL A 9 -1.39 -4.26 5.57
CA VAL A 9 -1.87 -4.66 4.24
C VAL A 9 -0.94 -4.11 3.16
N VAL A 10 -0.50 -2.86 3.31
CA VAL A 10 0.44 -2.26 2.37
C VAL A 10 1.74 -3.04 2.30
N GLU A 11 2.30 -3.39 3.44
CA GLU A 11 3.55 -4.14 3.48
C GLU A 11 3.41 -5.52 2.83
N GLU A 12 2.30 -6.20 3.12
CA GLU A 12 2.03 -7.50 2.51
C GLU A 12 1.91 -7.38 0.99
N THR A 13 1.22 -6.34 0.53
CA THR A 13 1.03 -6.13 -0.89
C THR A 13 2.36 -5.82 -1.58
N ILE A 14 3.19 -5.01 -0.93
CA ILE A 14 4.52 -4.69 -1.47
C ILE A 14 5.34 -5.96 -1.65
N ASN A 15 5.27 -6.86 -0.68
CA ASN A 15 5.95 -8.14 -0.79
C ASN A 15 5.38 -9.02 -1.91
N GLU A 16 4.06 -9.01 -2.07
CA GLU A 16 3.41 -9.82 -3.10
C GLU A 16 3.83 -9.41 -4.50
N VAL A 17 3.93 -8.10 -4.74
CA VAL A 17 4.27 -7.60 -6.07
C VAL A 17 5.76 -7.34 -6.22
N ASN A 18 6.55 -7.62 -5.20
CA ASN A 18 8.00 -7.38 -5.20
C ASN A 18 8.34 -5.93 -5.51
N ALA A 19 7.59 -5.01 -4.93
CA ALA A 19 7.85 -3.59 -5.12
C ALA A 19 9.15 -3.21 -4.43
N GLU A 20 10.05 -2.57 -5.17
CA GLU A 20 11.36 -2.20 -4.65
C GLU A 20 11.48 -0.71 -4.37
N SER A 21 10.72 0.11 -5.08
CA SER A 21 10.83 1.56 -4.95
C SER A 21 9.56 2.23 -5.44
N MET A 22 9.59 3.57 -5.46
CA MET A 22 8.46 4.36 -5.94
C MET A 22 8.08 4.05 -7.39
N LYS A 23 8.99 3.44 -8.16
CA LYS A 23 8.68 3.03 -9.53
C LYS A 23 7.56 2.00 -9.56
N ASP A 24 7.44 1.23 -8.52
CA ASP A 24 6.42 0.19 -8.41
C ASP A 24 5.15 0.66 -7.72
N PHE A 25 5.05 1.96 -7.47
CA PHE A 25 3.91 2.56 -6.79
C PHE A 25 2.59 2.16 -7.44
N GLY A 26 2.53 2.25 -8.77
CA GLY A 26 1.33 1.89 -9.51
C GLY A 26 0.94 0.43 -9.35
N LYS A 27 1.93 -0.45 -9.32
CA LYS A 27 1.68 -1.88 -9.09
C LYS A 27 1.09 -2.12 -7.71
N VAL A 28 1.68 -1.49 -6.70
CA VAL A 28 1.20 -1.63 -5.33
C VAL A 28 -0.22 -1.10 -5.22
N MET A 29 -0.48 0.06 -5.78
CA MET A 29 -1.81 0.65 -5.73
C MET A 29 -2.84 -0.23 -6.41
N GLY A 30 -2.52 -0.75 -7.57
CA GLY A 30 -3.43 -1.65 -8.29
C GLY A 30 -3.71 -2.94 -7.53
N ALA A 31 -2.71 -3.45 -6.82
CA ALA A 31 -2.86 -4.67 -6.04
C ALA A 31 -3.59 -4.43 -4.71
N ILE A 32 -3.38 -3.26 -4.10
CA ILE A 32 -3.94 -2.99 -2.77
C ILE A 32 -5.39 -2.49 -2.83
N MET A 33 -5.79 -1.84 -3.91
CA MET A 33 -7.13 -1.27 -4.01
C MET A 33 -8.24 -2.29 -3.71
N PRO A 34 -8.23 -3.49 -4.31
CA PRO A 34 -9.27 -4.47 -3.98
C PRO A 34 -9.22 -4.96 -2.54
N LYS A 35 -8.03 -4.89 -1.91
CA LYS A 35 -7.89 -5.34 -0.53
C LYS A 35 -8.49 -4.36 0.47
N VAL A 36 -8.47 -3.06 0.14
CA VAL A 36 -8.93 -2.02 1.05
C VAL A 36 -10.21 -1.33 0.57
N LYS A 37 -10.76 -1.77 -0.54
CA LYS A 37 -11.96 -1.17 -1.10
C LYS A 37 -13.10 -1.17 -0.10
N GLY A 38 -13.61 0.02 0.20
CA GLY A 38 -14.70 0.18 1.16
C GLY A 38 -14.31 0.04 2.62
N LYS A 39 -13.04 -0.23 2.89
CA LYS A 39 -12.55 -0.45 4.26
C LYS A 39 -11.60 0.64 4.73
N ALA A 40 -10.95 1.32 3.83
CA ALA A 40 -10.01 2.38 4.15
C ALA A 40 -10.10 3.50 3.14
N ASP A 41 -9.72 4.70 3.58
CA ASP A 41 -9.69 5.87 2.71
C ASP A 41 -8.54 5.72 1.71
N GLY A 42 -8.83 5.88 0.42
CA GLY A 42 -7.80 5.77 -0.61
C GLY A 42 -6.64 6.72 -0.41
N LYS A 43 -6.91 7.90 0.16
CA LYS A 43 -5.87 8.88 0.44
C LYS A 43 -4.90 8.35 1.50
N VAL A 44 -5.43 7.76 2.57
CA VAL A 44 -4.61 7.19 3.63
C VAL A 44 -3.76 6.05 3.08
N VAL A 45 -4.36 5.18 2.28
CA VAL A 45 -3.66 4.07 1.65
C VAL A 45 -2.53 4.59 0.76
N ASN A 46 -2.83 5.60 -0.06
CA ASN A 46 -1.86 6.21 -0.96
C ASN A 46 -0.66 6.75 -0.18
N GLU A 47 -0.91 7.49 0.87
CA GLU A 47 0.15 8.05 1.70
C GLU A 47 0.99 6.96 2.36
N THR A 48 0.34 5.92 2.85
CA THR A 48 1.02 4.81 3.50
C THR A 48 1.93 4.08 2.51
N VAL A 49 1.44 3.83 1.31
CA VAL A 49 2.24 3.19 0.27
C VAL A 49 3.47 4.02 -0.05
N LYS A 50 3.29 5.32 -0.24
CA LYS A 50 4.43 6.21 -0.50
C LYS A 50 5.45 6.14 0.62
N LYS A 51 4.97 6.21 1.85
CA LYS A 51 5.83 6.21 3.02
C LYS A 51 6.67 4.94 3.11
N VAL A 52 6.02 3.81 2.92
CA VAL A 52 6.71 2.52 3.00
C VAL A 52 7.71 2.37 1.86
N LEU A 53 7.32 2.73 0.65
CA LEU A 53 8.22 2.63 -0.51
C LEU A 53 9.41 3.58 -0.40
N GLN A 54 9.21 4.75 0.16
CA GLN A 54 10.31 5.71 0.34
C GLN A 54 11.30 5.25 1.40
N SER A 55 10.85 4.41 2.33
CA SER A 55 11.70 3.91 3.41
C SER A 55 12.53 2.70 3.01
N LYS A 56 12.28 2.17 1.87
CA LYS A 56 13.01 0.98 1.39
C LYS A 56 14.36 1.29 0.77
#